data_e0e97cc2a37cbeb67c742778dc0e0e35
#
_entry.id   e0e97cc2a37cbeb67c742778dc0e0e35
#
_cell.length_a   1.000
_cell.length_b   1.000
_cell.length_c   1.000
_cell.angle_alpha   90.00
_cell.angle_beta   90.00
_cell.angle_gamma   90.00
#
_symmetry.space_group_name_H-M   'P 1'
#
loop_
_entity.id
_entity.type
_entity.pdbx_description
1 polymer ?
#
loop_
_entity_poly.entity_id
_entity_poly.type
_entity_poly.pdbx_seq_one_letter_code
_entity_poly.pdbx_strand_id
1 'polypeptide(L)'
;MNAFQTREVKREDKKEAHPAAENRRALASLRPALRHLLREPLLHFVVLGGLLFVIYGYVHRGFSNPSSHKIQLTAEDLNQLEVYFVSQWHREPTGPEFASLIEDRVRDEVLYREALGMGLDKNDVIVKRRMAQKMEFLSEDIANAHEPATAELKAWYSKNAQRFMQPDQVTFRHLYFSSDRRGQSAQDDATAALAKLGAQPDASQASELADPFPLEGAYEARTLDELAKDFGLPFAQALFKLKPGSWQGPIQSGYGWHLVFVKSMTLGRVPPFEEVEPDVKAAWFTEQRSQQWRTVYAAMRAKYEIVLPATIPADASRVAAAPPRPTVVPSEAGEVR
;
A
#
# COMPACT_ATOMS: atom_id res chain seq x y z
N MET A 1 37.57 112.14 -46.23
CA MET A 1 37.95 112.57 -44.87
C MET A 1 37.52 111.43 -43.94
N ASN A 2 38.43 110.82 -43.24
CA ASN A 2 38.31 109.96 -42.07
C ASN A 2 38.21 108.45 -42.28
N ALA A 3 39.21 107.89 -42.03
CA ALA A 3 39.95 107.32 -40.94
C ALA A 3 39.36 105.88 -40.59
N PHE A 4 40.14 104.92 -41.06
CA PHE A 4 39.96 103.50 -40.72
C PHE A 4 40.64 103.24 -39.39
N GLN A 5 39.90 102.62 -38.49
CA GLN A 5 40.44 101.98 -37.33
C GLN A 5 40.35 100.44 -37.48
N THR A 6 41.49 99.87 -37.54
CA THR A 6 41.72 98.42 -37.57
C THR A 6 41.53 97.81 -36.17
N ARG A 7 40.64 96.89 -36.01
CA ARG A 7 40.46 96.10 -34.78
C ARG A 7 41.09 94.72 -35.00
N GLU A 8 42.15 94.49 -34.30
CA GLU A 8 42.79 93.14 -34.19
C GLU A 8 41.89 92.18 -33.50
N VAL A 9 41.58 91.02 -34.15
CA VAL A 9 40.82 89.92 -33.58
C VAL A 9 41.81 88.88 -33.07
N LYS A 10 41.91 88.79 -31.76
CA LYS A 10 42.66 87.80 -31.03
C LYS A 10 41.99 86.42 -31.21
N ARG A 11 42.62 85.47 -31.91
CA ARG A 11 42.21 84.08 -32.01
C ARG A 11 42.55 83.35 -30.71
N GLU A 12 41.56 82.95 -29.95
CA GLU A 12 41.68 81.93 -28.88
C GLU A 12 41.67 80.55 -29.49
N ASP A 13 42.82 79.85 -29.40
CA ASP A 13 42.92 78.40 -29.72
C ASP A 13 42.21 77.55 -28.67
N LYS A 14 41.00 77.15 -28.96
CA LYS A 14 40.27 76.16 -28.18
C LYS A 14 40.83 74.79 -28.53
N LYS A 15 41.68 74.21 -27.67
CA LYS A 15 42.13 72.83 -27.74
C LYS A 15 40.95 71.94 -27.51
N GLU A 16 40.43 71.34 -28.58
CA GLU A 16 39.43 70.20 -28.50
C GLU A 16 40.15 68.99 -27.91
N ALA A 17 39.79 68.65 -26.67
CA ALA A 17 40.21 67.38 -26.04
C ALA A 17 39.57 66.22 -26.69
N HIS A 18 40.32 65.31 -27.31
CA HIS A 18 39.91 64.10 -27.93
C HIS A 18 39.23 63.11 -26.89
N PRO A 19 37.97 62.64 -27.06
CA PRO A 19 37.30 61.76 -26.11
C PRO A 19 37.96 60.39 -25.99
N ALA A 20 38.87 60.00 -26.88
CA ALA A 20 39.60 58.74 -26.85
C ALA A 20 40.68 58.64 -25.73
N ALA A 21 41.12 59.74 -25.12
CA ALA A 21 42.10 59.75 -24.08
C ALA A 21 41.54 59.52 -22.67
N GLU A 22 40.26 59.94 -22.48
CA GLU A 22 39.56 59.78 -21.20
C GLU A 22 39.09 58.33 -20.96
N ASN A 23 38.64 57.65 -21.98
CA ASN A 23 38.27 56.21 -21.92
C ASN A 23 39.50 55.31 -21.66
N ARG A 24 40.68 55.67 -22.15
CA ARG A 24 41.95 54.92 -21.88
C ARG A 24 42.41 55.05 -20.43
N ARG A 25 42.15 56.18 -19.77
CA ARG A 25 42.51 56.43 -18.35
C ARG A 25 41.52 55.70 -17.41
N ALA A 26 40.22 55.66 -17.72
CA ALA A 26 39.21 54.90 -16.98
C ALA A 26 39.44 53.37 -17.01
N LEU A 27 39.84 52.82 -18.17
CA LEU A 27 40.23 51.42 -18.31
C LEU A 27 41.58 51.07 -17.64
N ALA A 28 42.49 52.00 -17.52
CA ALA A 28 43.81 51.80 -16.85
C ALA A 28 43.66 51.75 -15.32
N SER A 29 42.68 52.45 -14.73
CA SER A 29 42.42 52.43 -13.29
C SER A 29 41.69 51.21 -12.80
N LEU A 30 40.97 50.50 -13.67
CA LEU A 30 40.25 49.25 -13.34
C LEU A 30 41.18 48.01 -13.29
N ARG A 31 42.35 48.08 -13.94
CA ARG A 31 43.29 46.94 -14.00
C ARG A 31 43.86 46.48 -12.65
N PRO A 32 44.23 47.33 -11.69
CA PRO A 32 44.73 46.89 -10.40
C PRO A 32 43.60 46.34 -9.52
N ALA A 33 42.37 46.93 -9.57
CA ALA A 33 41.23 46.44 -8.82
C ALA A 33 40.78 45.05 -9.30
N LEU A 34 40.78 44.82 -10.63
CA LEU A 34 40.44 43.51 -11.22
C LEU A 34 41.49 42.43 -10.88
N ARG A 35 42.80 42.80 -10.78
CA ARG A 35 43.87 41.87 -10.36
C ARG A 35 43.75 41.48 -8.88
N HIS A 36 43.32 42.39 -8.01
CA HIS A 36 43.02 42.04 -6.61
C HIS A 36 41.82 41.17 -6.48
N LEU A 37 40.73 41.46 -7.20
CA LEU A 37 39.51 40.65 -7.22
C LEU A 37 39.79 39.22 -7.73
N LEU A 38 40.64 39.06 -8.77
CA LEU A 38 41.05 37.76 -9.31
C LEU A 38 41.95 36.95 -8.37
N ARG A 39 42.50 37.55 -7.30
CA ARG A 39 43.28 36.85 -6.27
C ARG A 39 42.52 36.54 -5.01
N GLU A 40 41.25 36.96 -4.91
CA GLU A 40 40.37 36.69 -3.78
C GLU A 40 39.92 35.25 -3.79
N PRO A 41 40.21 34.43 -2.75
CA PRO A 41 39.77 33.04 -2.67
C PRO A 41 38.25 32.89 -2.74
N LEU A 42 37.54 33.91 -2.24
CA LEU A 42 36.08 33.95 -2.21
C LEU A 42 35.49 34.05 -3.62
N LEU A 43 36.14 34.85 -4.52
CA LEU A 43 35.71 34.94 -5.92
C LEU A 43 35.90 33.59 -6.66
N HIS A 44 37.04 32.93 -6.42
CA HIS A 44 37.28 31.61 -7.00
C HIS A 44 36.22 30.57 -6.56
N PHE A 45 35.82 30.64 -5.29
CA PHE A 45 34.77 29.76 -4.76
C PHE A 45 33.42 30.05 -5.40
N VAL A 46 33.04 31.32 -5.56
CA VAL A 46 31.77 31.71 -6.23
C VAL A 46 31.76 31.32 -7.71
N VAL A 47 32.88 31.55 -8.42
CA VAL A 47 33.01 31.18 -9.84
C VAL A 47 32.99 29.66 -10.01
N LEU A 48 33.70 28.92 -9.16
CA LEU A 48 33.70 27.45 -9.19
C LEU A 48 32.33 26.89 -8.83
N GLY A 49 31.66 27.43 -7.82
CA GLY A 49 30.28 27.06 -7.44
C GLY A 49 29.29 27.37 -8.55
N GLY A 50 29.39 28.54 -9.19
CA GLY A 50 28.56 28.89 -10.36
C GLY A 50 28.83 27.98 -11.54
N LEU A 51 30.09 27.64 -11.82
CA LEU A 51 30.45 26.69 -12.86
C LEU A 51 29.88 25.28 -12.60
N LEU A 52 30.04 24.81 -11.36
CA LEU A 52 29.45 23.51 -10.95
C LEU A 52 27.94 23.53 -11.06
N PHE A 53 27.27 24.62 -10.70
CA PHE A 53 25.84 24.78 -10.82
C PHE A 53 25.36 24.76 -12.29
N VAL A 54 26.14 25.43 -13.19
CA VAL A 54 25.84 25.38 -14.63
C VAL A 54 26.09 24.00 -15.21
N ILE A 55 27.17 23.33 -14.84
CA ILE A 55 27.45 21.94 -15.27
C ILE A 55 26.38 21.00 -14.75
N TYR A 56 26.02 21.13 -13.47
CA TYR A 56 24.92 20.36 -12.87
C TYR A 56 23.61 20.59 -13.62
N GLY A 57 23.25 21.83 -13.91
CA GLY A 57 22.05 22.17 -14.67
C GLY A 57 22.09 21.65 -16.10
N TYR A 58 23.26 21.62 -16.74
CA TYR A 58 23.44 21.09 -18.09
C TYR A 58 23.32 19.55 -18.13
N VAL A 59 23.97 18.87 -17.20
CA VAL A 59 23.92 17.41 -17.07
C VAL A 59 22.52 16.94 -16.70
N HIS A 60 21.82 17.64 -15.78
CA HIS A 60 20.46 17.25 -15.36
C HIS A 60 19.35 17.68 -16.33
N ARG A 61 19.60 18.63 -17.23
CA ARG A 61 18.65 18.95 -18.31
C ARG A 61 18.41 17.80 -19.28
N GLY A 62 19.33 16.82 -19.33
CA GLY A 62 19.18 15.62 -20.16
C GLY A 62 18.24 14.56 -19.58
N PHE A 63 17.95 14.60 -18.27
CA PHE A 63 17.21 13.52 -17.60
C PHE A 63 15.74 13.81 -17.26
N SER A 64 15.29 15.05 -17.36
CA SER A 64 13.88 15.36 -17.03
C SER A 64 13.47 16.71 -17.60
N ASN A 65 13.32 16.81 -18.92
CA ASN A 65 12.61 17.92 -19.52
C ASN A 65 11.21 17.43 -19.95
N PRO A 66 10.15 17.65 -19.13
CA PRO A 66 8.79 17.27 -19.50
C PRO A 66 8.28 18.03 -20.73
N SER A 67 8.98 19.06 -21.18
CA SER A 67 8.70 19.82 -22.41
C SER A 67 9.39 19.27 -23.66
N SER A 68 10.15 18.17 -23.59
CA SER A 68 10.71 17.53 -24.77
C SER A 68 9.59 16.78 -25.52
N HIS A 69 9.30 17.21 -26.76
CA HIS A 69 8.37 16.52 -27.67
C HIS A 69 8.93 15.18 -28.20
N LYS A 70 10.12 14.80 -27.77
CA LYS A 70 10.73 13.51 -28.13
C LYS A 70 10.37 12.44 -27.10
N ILE A 71 9.68 11.40 -27.54
CA ILE A 71 9.49 10.16 -26.77
C ILE A 71 10.50 9.16 -27.29
N GLN A 72 11.32 8.63 -26.43
CA GLN A 72 12.33 7.64 -26.77
C GLN A 72 12.06 6.38 -25.95
N LEU A 73 11.71 5.31 -26.65
CA LEU A 73 11.62 3.98 -26.07
C LEU A 73 12.99 3.30 -26.18
N THR A 74 13.46 2.75 -25.09
CA THR A 74 14.72 1.99 -25.05
C THR A 74 14.48 0.52 -25.39
N ALA A 75 15.53 -0.23 -25.66
CA ALA A 75 15.41 -1.69 -25.83
C ALA A 75 14.87 -2.37 -24.56
N GLU A 76 15.18 -1.82 -23.38
CA GLU A 76 14.67 -2.31 -22.09
C GLU A 76 13.16 -2.07 -21.98
N ASP A 77 12.65 -0.90 -22.38
CA ASP A 77 11.21 -0.62 -22.39
C ASP A 77 10.47 -1.63 -23.29
N LEU A 78 11.04 -1.94 -24.47
CA LEU A 78 10.42 -2.89 -25.39
C LEU A 78 10.43 -4.32 -24.83
N ASN A 79 11.53 -4.74 -24.22
CA ASN A 79 11.63 -6.03 -23.54
C ASN A 79 10.62 -6.16 -22.40
N GLN A 80 10.40 -5.09 -21.61
CA GLN A 80 9.39 -5.09 -20.55
C GLN A 80 7.97 -5.28 -21.09
N LEU A 81 7.63 -4.67 -22.24
CA LEU A 81 6.33 -4.87 -22.88
C LEU A 81 6.14 -6.33 -23.32
N GLU A 82 7.18 -6.95 -23.88
CA GLU A 82 7.16 -8.35 -24.28
C GLU A 82 6.99 -9.29 -23.07
N VAL A 83 7.80 -9.10 -22.01
CA VAL A 83 7.71 -9.88 -20.78
C VAL A 83 6.32 -9.75 -20.15
N TYR A 84 5.75 -8.54 -20.13
CA TYR A 84 4.39 -8.32 -19.62
C TYR A 84 3.35 -9.10 -20.43
N PHE A 85 3.43 -9.05 -21.77
CA PHE A 85 2.52 -9.80 -22.64
C PHE A 85 2.64 -11.31 -22.42
N VAL A 86 3.88 -11.84 -22.37
CA VAL A 86 4.13 -13.28 -22.12
C VAL A 86 3.60 -13.72 -20.76
N SER A 87 3.71 -12.88 -19.74
CA SER A 87 3.19 -13.21 -18.40
C SER A 87 1.67 -13.36 -18.38
N GLN A 88 0.96 -12.61 -19.22
CA GLN A 88 -0.51 -12.65 -19.30
C GLN A 88 -1.03 -13.75 -20.24
N TRP A 89 -0.40 -13.89 -21.40
CA TRP A 89 -0.91 -14.73 -22.48
C TRP A 89 -0.15 -16.04 -22.66
N HIS A 90 0.95 -16.26 -21.90
CA HIS A 90 1.81 -17.46 -21.93
C HIS A 90 2.34 -17.78 -23.33
N ARG A 91 2.49 -16.77 -24.18
CA ARG A 91 3.08 -16.84 -25.52
C ARG A 91 3.71 -15.50 -25.92
N GLU A 92 4.58 -15.51 -26.89
CA GLU A 92 5.12 -14.29 -27.49
C GLU A 92 4.06 -13.50 -28.26
N PRO A 93 4.14 -12.14 -28.29
CA PRO A 93 3.27 -11.33 -29.11
C PRO A 93 3.58 -11.48 -30.58
N THR A 94 2.55 -11.48 -31.42
CA THR A 94 2.72 -11.35 -32.88
C THR A 94 3.17 -9.92 -33.23
N GLY A 95 3.72 -9.72 -34.45
CA GLY A 95 4.15 -8.39 -34.88
C GLY A 95 3.10 -7.28 -34.75
N PRO A 96 1.83 -7.49 -35.17
CA PRO A 96 0.76 -6.52 -34.96
C PRO A 96 0.41 -6.27 -33.47
N GLU A 97 0.40 -7.31 -32.63
CA GLU A 97 0.16 -7.17 -31.20
C GLU A 97 1.28 -6.37 -30.52
N PHE A 98 2.54 -6.65 -30.87
CA PHE A 98 3.67 -5.91 -30.35
C PHE A 98 3.64 -4.43 -30.79
N ALA A 99 3.28 -4.16 -32.04
CA ALA A 99 3.08 -2.78 -32.51
C ALA A 99 1.98 -2.05 -31.72
N SER A 100 0.88 -2.74 -31.40
CA SER A 100 -0.19 -2.17 -30.56
C SER A 100 0.30 -1.87 -29.15
N LEU A 101 1.09 -2.75 -28.52
CA LEU A 101 1.68 -2.51 -27.20
C LEU A 101 2.59 -1.27 -27.18
N ILE A 102 3.39 -1.10 -28.24
CA ILE A 102 4.22 0.10 -28.39
C ILE A 102 3.37 1.36 -28.51
N GLU A 103 2.30 1.33 -29.33
CA GLU A 103 1.40 2.48 -29.51
C GLU A 103 0.67 2.83 -28.21
N ASP A 104 0.19 1.85 -27.48
CA ASP A 104 -0.42 2.04 -26.16
C ASP A 104 0.57 2.69 -25.18
N ARG A 105 1.83 2.23 -25.17
CA ARG A 105 2.89 2.82 -24.34
C ARG A 105 3.20 4.27 -24.71
N VAL A 106 3.25 4.57 -26.01
CA VAL A 106 3.44 5.93 -26.51
C VAL A 106 2.27 6.82 -26.14
N ARG A 107 1.04 6.34 -26.32
CA ARG A 107 -0.19 7.06 -25.94
C ARG A 107 -0.19 7.42 -24.45
N ASP A 108 0.14 6.48 -23.59
CA ASP A 108 0.21 6.70 -22.15
C ASP A 108 1.25 7.78 -21.80
N GLU A 109 2.41 7.77 -22.44
CA GLU A 109 3.47 8.75 -22.22
C GLU A 109 3.06 10.14 -22.72
N VAL A 110 2.39 10.22 -23.87
CA VAL A 110 1.83 11.49 -24.39
C VAL A 110 0.82 12.06 -23.40
N LEU A 111 -0.18 11.27 -23.03
CA LEU A 111 -1.22 11.71 -22.10
C LEU A 111 -0.65 12.11 -20.74
N TYR A 112 0.33 11.39 -20.24
CA TYR A 112 1.02 11.71 -19.00
C TYR A 112 1.73 13.07 -19.07
N ARG A 113 2.48 13.35 -20.14
CA ARG A 113 3.17 14.64 -20.32
C ARG A 113 2.20 15.80 -20.47
N GLU A 114 1.13 15.64 -21.24
CA GLU A 114 0.08 16.65 -21.39
C GLU A 114 -0.63 16.91 -20.06
N ALA A 115 -0.95 15.86 -19.30
CA ALA A 115 -1.55 15.98 -17.96
C ALA A 115 -0.66 16.76 -16.99
N LEU A 116 0.66 16.48 -16.99
CA LEU A 116 1.63 17.24 -16.19
C LEU A 116 1.71 18.71 -16.64
N GLY A 117 1.70 18.96 -17.97
CA GLY A 117 1.67 20.30 -18.54
C GLY A 117 0.45 21.11 -18.10
N MET A 118 -0.72 20.46 -18.00
CA MET A 118 -1.94 21.06 -17.47
C MET A 118 -2.00 21.14 -15.94
N GLY A 119 -1.04 20.54 -15.23
CA GLY A 119 -1.00 20.53 -13.77
C GLY A 119 -2.07 19.64 -13.12
N LEU A 120 -2.55 18.60 -13.81
CA LEU A 120 -3.57 17.67 -13.29
C LEU A 120 -3.08 16.83 -12.12
N ASP A 121 -1.76 16.73 -11.93
CA ASP A 121 -1.11 16.12 -10.77
C ASP A 121 -1.23 16.94 -9.48
N LYS A 122 -1.47 18.28 -9.64
CA LYS A 122 -1.46 19.22 -8.52
C LYS A 122 -2.76 19.11 -7.71
N ASN A 123 -2.60 18.86 -6.40
CA ASN A 123 -3.72 18.72 -5.45
C ASN A 123 -4.72 17.58 -5.74
N ASP A 124 -4.42 16.71 -6.68
CA ASP A 124 -5.21 15.51 -6.93
C ASP A 124 -4.97 14.46 -5.83
N VAL A 125 -6.07 13.99 -5.21
CA VAL A 125 -6.01 13.01 -4.11
C VAL A 125 -5.61 11.62 -4.61
N ILE A 126 -5.99 11.27 -5.85
CA ILE A 126 -5.68 9.96 -6.45
C ILE A 126 -4.21 9.89 -6.77
N VAL A 127 -3.66 10.93 -7.40
CA VAL A 127 -2.23 11.04 -7.70
C VAL A 127 -1.40 11.02 -6.41
N LYS A 128 -1.80 11.80 -5.39
CA LYS A 128 -1.13 11.80 -4.07
C LYS A 128 -1.12 10.42 -3.44
N ARG A 129 -2.27 9.72 -3.45
CA ARG A 129 -2.38 8.35 -2.91
C ARG A 129 -1.48 7.37 -3.68
N ARG A 130 -1.47 7.45 -5.01
CA ARG A 130 -0.64 6.57 -5.85
C ARG A 130 0.85 6.80 -5.63
N MET A 131 1.28 8.04 -5.47
CA MET A 131 2.67 8.38 -5.15
C MET A 131 3.05 7.88 -3.75
N ALA A 132 2.16 8.04 -2.76
CA ALA A 132 2.37 7.50 -1.42
C ALA A 132 2.52 5.97 -1.44
N GLN A 133 1.65 5.25 -2.15
CA GLN A 133 1.76 3.80 -2.33
C GLN A 133 3.10 3.38 -2.97
N LYS A 134 3.57 4.10 -4.00
CA LYS A 134 4.90 3.83 -4.59
C LYS A 134 6.03 3.98 -3.57
N MET A 135 5.94 4.98 -2.69
CA MET A 135 6.93 5.15 -1.61
C MET A 135 6.88 4.03 -0.58
N GLU A 136 5.68 3.50 -0.28
CA GLU A 136 5.53 2.34 0.58
C GLU A 136 6.22 1.11 -0.04
N PHE A 137 5.95 0.80 -1.30
CA PHE A 137 6.57 -0.33 -2.01
C PHE A 137 8.10 -0.24 -2.07
N LEU A 138 8.66 0.93 -2.35
CA LEU A 138 10.12 1.12 -2.36
C LEU A 138 10.78 0.82 -1.00
N SER A 139 10.05 1.06 0.09
CA SER A 139 10.56 0.73 1.43
C SER A 139 10.40 -0.75 1.79
N GLU A 140 9.43 -1.45 1.18
CA GLU A 140 9.21 -2.88 1.39
C GLU A 140 10.29 -3.73 0.71
N ASP A 141 10.78 -3.35 -0.46
CA ASP A 141 11.85 -4.06 -1.18
C ASP A 141 13.14 -4.16 -0.36
N ILE A 142 13.43 -3.14 0.44
CA ILE A 142 14.59 -3.13 1.34
C ILE A 142 14.42 -4.13 2.50
N ALA A 143 13.19 -4.34 2.96
CA ALA A 143 12.90 -5.23 4.08
C ALA A 143 12.98 -6.72 3.71
N ASN A 144 12.75 -7.07 2.43
CA ASN A 144 12.74 -8.45 1.95
C ASN A 144 14.15 -9.03 1.71
N ALA A 145 15.21 -8.26 1.92
CA ALA A 145 16.59 -8.67 1.62
C ALA A 145 17.15 -9.71 2.61
N HIS A 146 16.51 -9.95 3.76
CA HIS A 146 16.99 -10.89 4.78
C HIS A 146 16.08 -12.13 4.85
N GLU A 147 16.62 -13.28 4.49
CA GLU A 147 15.98 -14.57 4.71
C GLU A 147 16.22 -15.03 6.14
N PRO A 148 15.17 -15.22 6.98
CA PRO A 148 15.36 -15.59 8.38
C PRO A 148 15.88 -17.01 8.55
N ALA A 149 16.78 -17.21 9.48
CA ALA A 149 17.20 -18.55 9.89
C ALA A 149 16.06 -19.24 10.68
N THR A 150 15.98 -20.58 10.61
CA THR A 150 14.97 -21.37 11.36
C THR A 150 15.03 -21.09 12.87
N ALA A 151 16.22 -20.86 13.42
CA ALA A 151 16.38 -20.52 14.85
C ALA A 151 15.73 -19.17 15.20
N GLU A 152 15.80 -18.20 14.30
CA GLU A 152 15.15 -16.89 14.45
C GLU A 152 13.62 -17.01 14.40
N LEU A 153 13.10 -17.79 13.46
CA LEU A 153 11.66 -18.06 13.36
C LEU A 153 11.15 -18.79 14.63
N LYS A 154 11.87 -19.76 15.15
CA LYS A 154 11.51 -20.46 16.40
C LYS A 154 11.50 -19.51 17.59
N ALA A 155 12.50 -18.63 17.69
CA ALA A 155 12.59 -17.63 18.76
C ALA A 155 11.44 -16.59 18.67
N TRP A 156 11.05 -16.21 17.46
CA TRP A 156 9.92 -15.32 17.23
C TRP A 156 8.59 -16.03 17.52
N TYR A 157 8.43 -17.29 17.05
CA TYR A 157 7.25 -18.09 17.30
C TYR A 157 7.00 -18.28 18.81
N SER A 158 8.01 -18.57 19.60
CA SER A 158 7.86 -18.77 21.04
C SER A 158 7.25 -17.56 21.76
N LYS A 159 7.47 -16.34 21.24
CA LYS A 159 6.89 -15.09 21.76
C LYS A 159 5.50 -14.81 21.21
N ASN A 160 5.15 -15.42 20.08
CA ASN A 160 3.91 -15.14 19.32
C ASN A 160 3.01 -16.37 19.17
N ALA A 161 3.28 -17.45 19.88
CA ALA A 161 2.61 -18.74 19.69
C ALA A 161 1.08 -18.67 19.79
N GLN A 162 0.54 -17.79 20.62
CA GLN A 162 -0.90 -17.57 20.77
C GLN A 162 -1.57 -17.05 19.49
N ARG A 163 -0.83 -16.40 18.59
CA ARG A 163 -1.38 -15.92 17.29
C ARG A 163 -1.72 -17.08 16.35
N PHE A 164 -1.16 -18.27 16.60
CA PHE A 164 -1.35 -19.48 15.81
C PHE A 164 -2.25 -20.49 16.51
N MET A 165 -2.92 -20.08 17.58
CA MET A 165 -3.85 -20.94 18.29
C MET A 165 -4.96 -21.39 17.36
N GLN A 166 -5.11 -22.68 17.19
CA GLN A 166 -6.20 -23.31 16.48
C GLN A 166 -7.43 -23.33 17.39
N PRO A 167 -8.60 -22.91 16.93
CA PRO A 167 -9.82 -22.89 17.73
C PRO A 167 -10.34 -24.31 17.98
N ASP A 168 -11.23 -24.43 18.96
CA ASP A 168 -12.01 -25.64 19.17
C ASP A 168 -12.84 -25.93 17.91
N GLN A 169 -12.98 -27.24 17.59
CA GLN A 169 -13.75 -27.70 16.45
C GLN A 169 -14.73 -28.80 16.87
N VAL A 170 -15.92 -28.80 16.25
CA VAL A 170 -16.94 -29.80 16.48
C VAL A 170 -17.37 -30.44 15.17
N THR A 171 -17.49 -31.75 15.19
CA THR A 171 -18.13 -32.54 14.12
C THR A 171 -19.47 -33.06 14.64
N PHE A 172 -20.54 -32.73 13.96
CA PHE A 172 -21.88 -33.06 14.40
C PHE A 172 -22.84 -33.26 13.23
N ARG A 173 -23.99 -33.86 13.51
CA ARG A 173 -25.18 -33.90 12.66
C ARG A 173 -26.36 -33.41 13.47
N HIS A 174 -27.38 -32.93 12.79
CA HIS A 174 -28.57 -32.43 13.47
C HIS A 174 -29.87 -32.87 12.76
N LEU A 175 -30.95 -32.78 13.49
CA LEU A 175 -32.32 -32.91 13.02
C LEU A 175 -33.02 -31.58 13.24
N TYR A 176 -33.72 -31.11 12.24
CA TYR A 176 -34.34 -29.80 12.23
C TYR A 176 -35.84 -29.87 12.44
N PHE A 177 -36.39 -28.98 13.24
CA PHE A 177 -37.83 -28.84 13.52
C PHE A 177 -38.21 -27.39 13.23
N SER A 178 -38.91 -27.18 12.14
CA SER A 178 -39.23 -25.88 11.58
C SER A 178 -40.25 -25.14 12.42
N SER A 179 -39.90 -23.96 12.93
CA SER A 179 -40.86 -23.08 13.59
C SER A 179 -41.94 -22.57 12.65
N ASP A 180 -41.65 -22.43 11.35
CA ASP A 180 -42.62 -21.99 10.33
C ASP A 180 -43.65 -23.05 10.01
N ARG A 181 -43.26 -24.34 10.02
CA ARG A 181 -44.15 -25.46 9.73
C ARG A 181 -44.94 -25.93 10.94
N ARG A 182 -44.29 -25.96 12.10
CA ARG A 182 -44.82 -26.57 13.34
C ARG A 182 -45.34 -25.50 14.33
N GLY A 183 -45.07 -24.23 14.07
CA GLY A 183 -45.45 -23.16 14.96
C GLY A 183 -44.89 -23.35 16.37
N GLN A 184 -45.74 -23.22 17.38
CA GLN A 184 -45.36 -23.36 18.79
C GLN A 184 -45.05 -24.80 19.21
N SER A 185 -45.49 -25.80 18.46
CA SER A 185 -45.23 -27.23 18.78
C SER A 185 -43.81 -27.68 18.40
N ALA A 186 -43.05 -26.89 17.68
CA ALA A 186 -41.71 -27.28 17.16
C ALA A 186 -40.74 -27.73 18.27
N GLN A 187 -40.76 -27.08 19.42
CA GLN A 187 -39.95 -27.46 20.57
C GLN A 187 -40.41 -28.77 21.23
N ASP A 188 -41.72 -28.90 21.41
CA ASP A 188 -42.31 -30.10 22.03
C ASP A 188 -42.13 -31.33 21.11
N ASP A 189 -42.30 -31.14 19.80
CA ASP A 189 -42.07 -32.19 18.80
C ASP A 189 -40.59 -32.62 18.80
N ALA A 190 -39.64 -31.67 18.88
CA ALA A 190 -38.23 -32.00 19.01
C ALA A 190 -37.93 -32.77 20.29
N THR A 191 -38.54 -32.36 21.41
CA THR A 191 -38.39 -33.06 22.71
C THR A 191 -38.95 -34.49 22.64
N ALA A 192 -40.15 -34.68 22.05
CA ALA A 192 -40.75 -35.98 21.82
C ALA A 192 -39.90 -36.87 20.88
N ALA A 193 -39.28 -36.28 19.85
CA ALA A 193 -38.35 -36.98 18.96
C ALA A 193 -37.09 -37.42 19.70
N LEU A 194 -36.54 -36.56 20.57
CA LEU A 194 -35.37 -36.92 21.39
C LEU A 194 -35.64 -38.13 22.28
N ALA A 195 -36.83 -38.22 22.89
CA ALA A 195 -37.20 -39.36 23.71
C ALA A 195 -37.29 -40.68 22.90
N LYS A 196 -37.66 -40.61 21.61
CA LYS A 196 -37.71 -41.76 20.70
C LYS A 196 -36.34 -42.21 20.20
N LEU A 197 -35.41 -41.25 20.00
CA LEU A 197 -34.10 -41.53 19.46
C LEU A 197 -33.18 -42.23 20.47
N GLY A 198 -33.32 -41.98 21.76
CA GLY A 198 -32.48 -42.56 22.79
C GLY A 198 -30.99 -42.33 22.57
N ALA A 199 -30.17 -43.31 22.96
CA ALA A 199 -28.71 -43.29 22.78
C ALA A 199 -28.23 -43.85 21.42
N GLN A 200 -29.12 -44.15 20.48
CA GLN A 200 -28.75 -44.79 19.20
C GLN A 200 -28.17 -43.77 18.22
N PRO A 201 -26.89 -43.93 17.82
CA PRO A 201 -26.28 -42.99 16.87
C PRO A 201 -26.83 -43.08 15.45
N ASP A 202 -27.29 -44.24 15.01
CA ASP A 202 -27.80 -44.53 13.64
C ASP A 202 -29.30 -44.75 13.63
N ALA A 203 -30.04 -43.72 13.98
CA ALA A 203 -31.47 -43.80 13.69
C ALA A 203 -31.66 -43.49 12.19
N SER A 204 -31.65 -44.50 11.33
CA SER A 204 -32.14 -44.42 9.95
C SER A 204 -33.57 -43.85 9.89
N GLN A 205 -34.34 -44.00 10.97
CA GLN A 205 -35.64 -43.41 11.21
C GLN A 205 -35.60 -41.96 11.73
N ALA A 206 -34.41 -41.44 12.07
CA ALA A 206 -34.29 -40.08 12.62
C ALA A 206 -34.70 -39.01 11.61
N SER A 207 -34.39 -39.21 10.33
CA SER A 207 -34.76 -38.30 9.24
C SER A 207 -36.28 -38.24 9.00
N GLU A 208 -37.02 -39.29 9.35
CA GLU A 208 -38.48 -39.32 9.22
C GLU A 208 -39.19 -38.47 10.31
N LEU A 209 -38.51 -38.19 11.41
CA LEU A 209 -39.02 -37.38 12.51
C LEU A 209 -38.78 -35.86 12.30
N ALA A 210 -37.89 -35.50 11.42
CA ALA A 210 -37.37 -34.14 11.21
C ALA A 210 -37.99 -33.49 9.95
N ASP A 211 -37.93 -32.17 9.92
CA ASP A 211 -38.25 -31.39 8.73
C ASP A 211 -37.02 -31.26 7.82
N PRO A 212 -37.20 -31.07 6.50
CA PRO A 212 -36.09 -30.75 5.61
C PRO A 212 -35.43 -29.47 6.04
N PHE A 213 -34.09 -29.49 6.16
CA PHE A 213 -33.30 -28.30 6.48
C PHE A 213 -32.74 -27.72 5.18
N PRO A 214 -32.68 -26.38 5.02
CA PRO A 214 -32.22 -25.74 3.79
C PRO A 214 -30.71 -25.81 3.56
N LEU A 215 -29.94 -26.13 4.61
CA LEU A 215 -28.50 -26.30 4.55
C LEU A 215 -28.13 -27.78 4.75
N GLU A 216 -26.86 -28.04 5.11
CA GLU A 216 -26.36 -29.39 5.35
C GLU A 216 -26.92 -29.98 6.65
N GLY A 217 -27.16 -31.28 6.69
CA GLY A 217 -27.61 -32.03 7.89
C GLY A 217 -26.45 -32.51 8.76
N ALA A 218 -25.21 -32.44 8.26
CA ALA A 218 -23.97 -32.85 8.96
C ALA A 218 -22.86 -31.89 8.65
N TYR A 219 -22.02 -31.63 9.65
CA TYR A 219 -20.93 -30.68 9.60
C TYR A 219 -19.66 -31.29 10.17
N GLU A 220 -18.54 -31.12 9.51
CA GLU A 220 -17.24 -31.64 9.94
C GLU A 220 -16.29 -30.54 10.35
N ALA A 221 -15.60 -30.71 11.49
CA ALA A 221 -14.54 -29.85 12.01
C ALA A 221 -14.88 -28.34 11.99
N ARG A 222 -16.10 -27.97 12.38
CA ARG A 222 -16.54 -26.57 12.36
C ARG A 222 -16.18 -25.85 13.63
N THR A 223 -15.73 -24.62 13.48
CA THR A 223 -15.43 -23.72 14.59
C THR A 223 -16.68 -23.03 15.13
N LEU A 224 -16.57 -22.44 16.32
CA LEU A 224 -17.67 -21.67 16.91
C LEU A 224 -18.09 -20.49 16.04
N ASP A 225 -17.11 -19.77 15.46
CA ASP A 225 -17.38 -18.58 14.64
C ASP A 225 -18.08 -18.92 13.30
N GLU A 226 -17.71 -20.04 12.69
CA GLU A 226 -18.40 -20.54 11.49
C GLU A 226 -19.86 -20.91 11.80
N LEU A 227 -20.06 -21.66 12.88
CA LEU A 227 -21.42 -22.06 13.29
C LEU A 227 -22.25 -20.87 13.76
N ALA A 228 -21.64 -19.86 14.36
CA ALA A 228 -22.34 -18.64 14.73
C ALA A 228 -22.85 -17.86 13.51
N LYS A 229 -22.15 -17.93 12.37
CA LYS A 229 -22.62 -17.35 11.09
C LYS A 229 -23.79 -18.10 10.52
N ASP A 230 -23.76 -19.44 10.58
CA ASP A 230 -24.76 -20.30 9.98
C ASP A 230 -26.03 -20.42 10.86
N PHE A 231 -25.90 -20.58 12.17
CA PHE A 231 -27.01 -20.91 13.10
C PHE A 231 -27.28 -19.82 14.15
N GLY A 232 -26.41 -18.84 14.27
CA GLY A 232 -26.43 -17.83 15.34
C GLY A 232 -25.57 -18.21 16.54
N LEU A 233 -25.03 -17.19 17.22
CA LEU A 233 -24.11 -17.33 18.35
C LEU A 233 -24.69 -18.17 19.52
N PRO A 234 -25.98 -18.02 19.93
CA PRO A 234 -26.56 -18.84 21.01
C PRO A 234 -26.54 -20.34 20.71
N PHE A 235 -26.87 -20.73 19.46
CA PHE A 235 -26.81 -22.12 19.01
C PHE A 235 -25.40 -22.66 19.08
N ALA A 236 -24.43 -21.94 18.49
CA ALA A 236 -23.03 -22.34 18.49
C ALA A 236 -22.49 -22.54 19.91
N GLN A 237 -22.73 -21.59 20.82
CA GLN A 237 -22.32 -21.69 22.22
C GLN A 237 -22.96 -22.86 22.97
N ALA A 238 -24.23 -23.17 22.67
CA ALA A 238 -24.92 -24.31 23.27
C ALA A 238 -24.33 -25.61 22.76
N LEU A 239 -24.06 -25.73 21.44
CA LEU A 239 -23.48 -26.91 20.80
C LEU A 239 -22.12 -27.28 21.39
N PHE A 240 -21.23 -26.30 21.60
CA PHE A 240 -19.89 -26.53 22.18
C PHE A 240 -19.91 -26.96 23.65
N LYS A 241 -21.06 -26.89 24.34
CA LYS A 241 -21.25 -27.40 25.71
C LYS A 241 -21.72 -28.86 25.76
N LEU A 242 -22.12 -29.42 24.61
CA LEU A 242 -22.64 -30.79 24.54
C LEU A 242 -21.49 -31.81 24.61
N LYS A 243 -21.88 -33.05 25.01
CA LYS A 243 -20.94 -34.16 25.04
C LYS A 243 -21.10 -35.03 23.79
N PRO A 244 -20.01 -35.56 23.23
CA PRO A 244 -20.10 -36.51 22.12
C PRO A 244 -20.82 -37.81 22.48
N GLY A 245 -21.44 -38.44 21.47
CA GLY A 245 -21.91 -39.83 21.54
C GLY A 245 -23.41 -40.01 21.78
N SER A 246 -24.20 -38.94 21.91
CA SER A 246 -25.66 -39.06 22.07
C SER A 246 -26.40 -37.90 21.42
N TRP A 247 -27.70 -38.11 21.09
CA TRP A 247 -28.58 -37.03 20.72
C TRP A 247 -28.88 -36.12 21.89
N GLN A 248 -28.85 -34.84 21.70
CA GLN A 248 -29.02 -33.83 22.73
C GLN A 248 -29.77 -32.62 22.15
N GLY A 249 -30.37 -31.81 23.01
CA GLY A 249 -31.18 -30.67 22.66
C GLY A 249 -32.54 -30.72 23.32
N PRO A 250 -33.55 -30.03 22.81
CA PRO A 250 -33.54 -29.19 21.62
C PRO A 250 -32.78 -27.88 21.83
N ILE A 251 -32.03 -27.44 20.82
CA ILE A 251 -31.32 -26.18 20.78
C ILE A 251 -31.95 -25.26 19.74
N GLN A 252 -32.21 -24.01 20.08
CA GLN A 252 -32.79 -23.04 19.18
C GLN A 252 -31.73 -22.36 18.32
N SER A 253 -32.06 -22.20 17.02
CA SER A 253 -31.29 -21.38 16.05
C SER A 253 -32.19 -20.29 15.47
N GLY A 254 -31.62 -19.48 14.52
CA GLY A 254 -32.43 -18.56 13.72
C GLY A 254 -33.49 -19.23 12.83
N TYR A 255 -33.36 -20.53 12.54
CA TYR A 255 -34.26 -21.29 11.68
C TYR A 255 -35.38 -21.99 12.46
N GLY A 256 -35.15 -22.36 13.72
CA GLY A 256 -36.06 -23.14 14.55
C GLY A 256 -35.32 -23.99 15.57
N TRP A 257 -35.81 -25.20 15.84
CA TRP A 257 -35.27 -26.10 16.87
C TRP A 257 -34.48 -27.24 16.26
N HIS A 258 -33.41 -27.65 16.94
CA HIS A 258 -32.50 -28.70 16.49
C HIS A 258 -32.22 -29.70 17.58
N LEU A 259 -32.27 -30.99 17.23
CA LEU A 259 -31.59 -32.04 17.99
C LEU A 259 -30.23 -32.27 17.37
N VAL A 260 -29.22 -32.40 18.18
CA VAL A 260 -27.84 -32.50 17.73
C VAL A 260 -27.20 -33.76 18.25
N PHE A 261 -26.45 -34.44 17.36
CA PHE A 261 -25.56 -35.53 17.71
C PHE A 261 -24.12 -35.12 17.46
N VAL A 262 -23.39 -34.86 18.54
CA VAL A 262 -21.96 -34.54 18.46
C VAL A 262 -21.19 -35.84 18.24
N LYS A 263 -20.51 -35.95 17.08
CA LYS A 263 -19.66 -37.10 16.74
C LYS A 263 -18.30 -37.00 17.45
N SER A 264 -17.67 -35.81 17.36
CA SER A 264 -16.41 -35.55 18.01
C SER A 264 -16.25 -34.06 18.29
N MET A 265 -15.42 -33.74 19.27
CA MET A 265 -14.98 -32.40 19.58
C MET A 265 -13.47 -32.41 19.73
N THR A 266 -12.81 -31.54 18.99
CA THR A 266 -11.35 -31.34 19.05
C THR A 266 -11.09 -30.03 19.78
N LEU A 267 -10.38 -30.10 20.89
CA LEU A 267 -9.99 -28.91 21.62
C LEU A 267 -8.94 -28.12 20.84
N GLY A 268 -9.08 -26.84 20.88
CA GLY A 268 -8.10 -25.91 20.32
C GLY A 268 -6.73 -26.11 21.01
N ARG A 269 -5.70 -25.89 20.23
CA ARG A 269 -4.33 -26.02 20.71
C ARG A 269 -3.42 -25.03 20.03
N VAL A 270 -2.31 -24.72 20.67
CA VAL A 270 -1.19 -24.06 20.01
C VAL A 270 -0.39 -25.16 19.30
N PRO A 271 -0.33 -25.16 17.94
CA PRO A 271 0.38 -26.20 17.21
C PRO A 271 1.90 -26.07 17.43
N PRO A 272 2.69 -27.13 17.35
CA PRO A 272 4.15 -27.02 17.36
C PRO A 272 4.64 -26.25 16.13
N PHE A 273 5.82 -25.63 16.26
CA PHE A 273 6.40 -24.79 15.19
C PHE A 273 6.45 -25.50 13.83
N GLU A 274 6.80 -26.76 13.82
CA GLU A 274 6.99 -27.58 12.62
C GLU A 274 5.70 -27.73 11.79
N GLU A 275 4.53 -27.63 12.43
CA GLU A 275 3.23 -27.69 11.74
C GLU A 275 2.84 -26.35 11.09
N VAL A 276 3.35 -25.24 11.60
CA VAL A 276 2.97 -23.88 11.20
C VAL A 276 4.16 -23.04 10.70
N GLU A 277 5.29 -23.68 10.41
CA GLU A 277 6.50 -22.98 9.97
C GLU A 277 6.25 -22.03 8.79
N PRO A 278 5.50 -22.39 7.72
CA PRO A 278 5.19 -21.50 6.62
C PRO A 278 4.39 -20.26 7.06
N ASP A 279 3.41 -20.44 7.94
CA ASP A 279 2.57 -19.36 8.47
C ASP A 279 3.37 -18.44 9.41
N VAL A 280 4.24 -19.03 10.23
CA VAL A 280 5.17 -18.30 11.10
C VAL A 280 6.11 -17.44 10.27
N LYS A 281 6.67 -17.98 9.19
CA LYS A 281 7.55 -17.27 8.27
C LYS A 281 6.82 -16.11 7.60
N ALA A 282 5.61 -16.32 7.11
CA ALA A 282 4.78 -15.28 6.49
C ALA A 282 4.43 -14.16 7.49
N ALA A 283 4.05 -14.52 8.71
CA ALA A 283 3.74 -13.57 9.78
C ALA A 283 4.98 -12.78 10.23
N TRP A 284 6.14 -13.44 10.30
CA TRP A 284 7.41 -12.80 10.61
C TRP A 284 7.79 -11.75 9.56
N PHE A 285 7.74 -12.10 8.26
CA PHE A 285 7.99 -11.13 7.19
C PHE A 285 7.02 -9.95 7.23
N THR A 286 5.74 -10.21 7.51
CA THR A 286 4.74 -9.15 7.65
C THR A 286 5.08 -8.19 8.78
N GLU A 287 5.54 -8.72 9.92
CA GLU A 287 5.96 -7.89 11.05
C GLU A 287 7.24 -7.10 10.76
N GLN A 288 8.25 -7.74 10.12
CA GLN A 288 9.49 -7.05 9.74
C GLN A 288 9.22 -5.89 8.76
N ARG A 289 8.41 -6.11 7.71
CA ARG A 289 7.98 -5.05 6.79
C ARG A 289 7.28 -3.90 7.52
N SER A 290 6.37 -4.24 8.43
CA SER A 290 5.66 -3.24 9.23
C SER A 290 6.57 -2.43 10.15
N GLN A 291 7.57 -3.07 10.77
CA GLN A 291 8.56 -2.41 11.62
C GLN A 291 9.49 -1.51 10.79
N GLN A 292 9.99 -2.01 9.67
CA GLN A 292 10.83 -1.26 8.74
C GLN A 292 10.09 -0.02 8.22
N TRP A 293 8.85 -0.21 7.76
CA TRP A 293 8.02 0.90 7.30
C TRP A 293 7.84 1.97 8.38
N ARG A 294 7.53 1.56 9.62
CA ARG A 294 7.40 2.52 10.74
C ARG A 294 8.67 3.33 10.95
N THR A 295 9.84 2.68 10.86
CA THR A 295 11.14 3.34 11.03
C THR A 295 11.41 4.33 9.90
N VAL A 296 11.23 3.90 8.65
CA VAL A 296 11.43 4.74 7.46
C VAL A 296 10.46 5.91 7.46
N TYR A 297 9.17 5.65 7.74
CA TYR A 297 8.16 6.70 7.82
C TYR A 297 8.44 7.69 8.95
N ALA A 298 8.84 7.22 10.12
CA ALA A 298 9.19 8.11 11.24
C ALA A 298 10.34 9.05 10.87
N ALA A 299 11.37 8.54 10.18
CA ALA A 299 12.48 9.34 9.68
C ALA A 299 12.05 10.35 8.61
N MET A 300 11.14 9.98 7.71
CA MET A 300 10.57 10.92 6.74
C MET A 300 9.69 11.97 7.42
N ARG A 301 8.81 11.55 8.32
CA ARG A 301 7.87 12.42 9.03
C ARG A 301 8.56 13.47 9.89
N ALA A 302 9.71 13.13 10.50
CA ALA A 302 10.49 14.04 11.32
C ALA A 302 11.00 15.30 10.57
N LYS A 303 10.99 15.26 9.23
CA LYS A 303 11.37 16.40 8.38
C LYS A 303 10.26 17.44 8.20
N TYR A 304 9.03 17.14 8.66
CA TYR A 304 7.84 17.96 8.43
C TYR A 304 7.24 18.44 9.75
N GLU A 305 6.93 19.73 9.81
CA GLU A 305 6.08 20.30 10.84
C GLU A 305 4.60 20.09 10.46
N ILE A 306 3.83 19.50 11.36
CA ILE A 306 2.40 19.23 11.12
C ILE A 306 1.59 20.23 11.94
N VAL A 307 0.97 21.16 11.24
CA VAL A 307 0.10 22.17 11.83
C VAL A 307 -1.35 21.72 11.67
N LEU A 308 -2.05 21.55 12.79
CA LEU A 308 -3.45 21.17 12.81
C LEU A 308 -4.31 22.35 13.25
N PRO A 309 -5.55 22.51 12.74
CA PRO A 309 -6.48 23.52 13.22
C PRO A 309 -6.80 23.31 14.70
N ALA A 310 -6.95 24.41 15.46
CA ALA A 310 -7.25 24.36 16.90
C ALA A 310 -8.63 23.72 17.24
N THR A 311 -9.50 23.58 16.23
CA THR A 311 -10.85 23.00 16.36
C THR A 311 -10.88 21.46 16.38
N ILE A 312 -9.74 20.80 16.20
CA ILE A 312 -9.68 19.34 16.19
C ILE A 312 -9.73 18.81 17.63
N PRO A 313 -10.61 17.82 17.95
CA PRO A 313 -10.61 17.17 19.25
C PRO A 313 -9.24 16.62 19.63
N ALA A 314 -8.89 16.71 20.93
CA ALA A 314 -7.57 16.28 21.41
C ALA A 314 -7.24 14.81 21.07
N ASP A 315 -8.24 13.94 20.99
CA ASP A 315 -8.08 12.54 20.61
C ASP A 315 -7.68 12.38 19.14
N ALA A 316 -8.23 13.19 18.23
CA ALA A 316 -7.85 13.20 16.82
C ALA A 316 -6.41 13.72 16.62
N SER A 317 -5.99 14.68 17.44
CA SER A 317 -4.61 15.19 17.43
C SER A 317 -3.58 14.11 17.83
N ARG A 318 -3.94 13.23 18.77
CA ARG A 318 -3.11 12.08 19.17
C ARG A 318 -3.01 11.03 18.06
N VAL A 319 -4.10 10.78 17.33
CA VAL A 319 -4.12 9.85 16.20
C VAL A 319 -3.24 10.37 15.05
N ALA A 320 -3.25 11.67 14.78
CA ALA A 320 -2.39 12.29 13.77
C ALA A 320 -0.90 12.24 14.17
N ALA A 321 -0.57 12.11 15.44
CA ALA A 321 0.79 11.93 15.95
C ALA A 321 1.26 10.45 15.90
N ALA A 322 0.32 9.51 15.81
CA ALA A 322 0.65 8.07 15.75
C ALA A 322 1.24 7.65 14.39
N PRO A 323 2.14 6.67 14.35
CA PRO A 323 2.59 6.12 13.08
C PRO A 323 1.41 5.50 12.32
N PRO A 324 1.35 5.63 10.98
CA PRO A 324 0.26 5.08 10.19
C PRO A 324 0.23 3.56 10.35
N ARG A 325 -0.99 3.02 10.38
CA ARG A 325 -1.17 1.58 10.23
C ARG A 325 -0.76 1.21 8.80
N PRO A 326 -0.03 0.09 8.60
CA PRO A 326 0.24 -0.39 7.25
C PRO A 326 -1.10 -0.56 6.52
N THR A 327 -1.17 -0.03 5.31
CA THR A 327 -2.33 -0.22 4.44
C THR A 327 -2.36 -1.69 4.06
N VAL A 328 -3.27 -2.45 4.66
CA VAL A 328 -3.54 -3.81 4.21
C VAL A 328 -4.18 -3.66 2.83
N VAL A 329 -3.41 -3.85 1.78
CA VAL A 329 -3.95 -4.05 0.44
C VAL A 329 -4.67 -5.40 0.49
N PRO A 330 -5.98 -5.47 0.28
CA PRO A 330 -6.64 -6.76 0.12
C PRO A 330 -5.93 -7.48 -1.02
N SER A 331 -5.41 -8.67 -0.76
CA SER A 331 -4.91 -9.57 -1.79
C SER A 331 -6.05 -9.81 -2.77
N GLU A 332 -5.95 -9.30 -3.99
CA GLU A 332 -6.80 -9.67 -5.13
C GLU A 332 -6.45 -11.09 -5.61
N ALA A 333 -6.37 -12.04 -4.68
CA ALA A 333 -6.24 -13.45 -4.99
C ALA A 333 -7.58 -14.12 -4.69
N GLY A 334 -8.48 -14.14 -5.68
CA GLY A 334 -9.66 -14.98 -5.56
C GLY A 334 -10.91 -14.49 -6.28
N GLU A 335 -10.80 -14.12 -7.56
CA GLU A 335 -11.95 -14.24 -8.49
C GLU A 335 -11.43 -14.52 -9.90
N VAL A 336 -11.08 -15.79 -10.12
CA VAL A 336 -11.11 -16.36 -11.46
C VAL A 336 -12.21 -17.41 -11.43
N ARG A 337 -13.36 -17.03 -11.96
CA ARG A 337 -14.34 -17.95 -12.50
C ARG A 337 -13.97 -18.33 -13.92
#